data_60a615d2b3c518d35e59c159b7ea39e4
#
_entry.id   60a615d2b3c518d35e59c159b7ea39e4
#
_cell.length_a   1.000
_cell.length_b   1.000
_cell.length_c   1.000
_cell.angle_alpha   90.00
_cell.angle_beta   90.00
_cell.angle_gamma   90.00
#
_symmetry.space_group_name_H-M   'P 1'
#
loop_
_entity.id
_entity.type
_entity.pdbx_description
1 polymer ?
#
loop_
_entity_poly.entity_id
_entity_poly.type
_entity_poly.pdbx_seq_one_letter_code
_entity_poly.pdbx_strand_id
1 'polypeptide(L)'
;TGLEWVKYEGATTLTDLRTLIQEIEACAAGPWRVLIAIAGPPGSGKSTLAAKLATRLGPSAAVMPMDGFHLDNERLEHMGLLHRKGAPETFDGEGFVDLVRRLRKEQVISYPTFDREADKTVPEGGLISEDTKIVLVEGNYLLLKIPPWADLAPLFDLKVRLQVDLDEIEARLIARWLDHGLGPQDARSRALGNDMLNVHFVEENSRASDFVLCTVNNIRCTDAD
;
A
#
# COMPACT_ATOMS: atom_id res chain seq x y z
N THR A 1 -30.71 -1.71 -0.32
CA THR A 1 -30.67 -1.97 1.12
C THR A 1 -29.29 -1.57 1.61
N GLY A 2 -29.26 -0.50 2.42
CA GLY A 2 -28.14 0.39 2.74
C GLY A 2 -26.84 -0.32 3.10
N LEU A 3 -25.79 0.05 2.37
CA LEU A 3 -24.40 -0.11 2.79
C LEU A 3 -24.17 0.88 3.94
N GLU A 4 -24.07 0.38 5.17
CA GLU A 4 -23.55 1.18 6.28
C GLU A 4 -22.07 1.44 6.01
N TRP A 5 -21.77 2.68 5.64
CA TRP A 5 -20.40 3.18 5.52
C TRP A 5 -19.75 3.12 6.89
N VAL A 6 -18.70 2.34 7.04
CA VAL A 6 -17.85 2.41 8.22
C VAL A 6 -17.22 3.80 8.23
N LYS A 7 -17.76 4.69 9.05
CA LYS A 7 -17.15 5.99 9.32
C LYS A 7 -15.89 5.75 10.15
N TYR A 8 -14.74 5.94 9.55
CA TYR A 8 -13.50 6.01 10.32
C TYR A 8 -13.52 7.31 11.12
N GLU A 9 -13.79 7.21 12.41
CA GLU A 9 -13.81 8.37 13.31
C GLU A 9 -12.49 9.13 13.22
N GLY A 10 -12.56 10.41 12.95
CA GLY A 10 -11.41 11.33 12.89
C GLY A 10 -10.70 11.45 11.55
N ALA A 11 -11.07 10.69 10.49
CA ALA A 11 -10.48 10.84 9.17
C ALA A 11 -11.29 11.80 8.28
N THR A 12 -10.59 12.62 7.48
CA THR A 12 -11.24 13.46 6.45
C THR A 12 -11.43 12.64 5.18
N THR A 13 -12.66 12.53 4.70
CA THR A 13 -12.96 11.89 3.41
C THR A 13 -12.60 12.85 2.26
N LEU A 14 -11.71 12.41 1.37
CA LEU A 14 -11.37 13.12 0.15
C LEU A 14 -12.11 12.49 -1.05
N THR A 15 -12.55 13.36 -1.94
CA THR A 15 -13.26 12.97 -3.17
C THR A 15 -12.43 13.24 -4.42
N ASP A 16 -11.30 13.95 -4.30
CA ASP A 16 -10.47 14.31 -5.44
C ASP A 16 -8.96 14.24 -5.13
N LEU A 17 -8.19 13.98 -6.17
CA LEU A 17 -6.74 13.83 -6.12
C LEU A 17 -6.02 15.18 -5.93
N ARG A 18 -6.63 16.30 -6.36
CA ARG A 18 -6.03 17.63 -6.29
C ARG A 18 -5.86 18.05 -4.85
N THR A 19 -6.90 17.88 -4.03
CA THR A 19 -6.84 18.16 -2.59
C THR A 19 -5.78 17.33 -1.90
N LEU A 20 -5.67 16.04 -2.22
CA LEU A 20 -4.63 15.19 -1.65
C LEU A 20 -3.21 15.67 -2.02
N ILE A 21 -3.00 16.09 -3.28
CA ILE A 21 -1.71 16.63 -3.72
C ILE A 21 -1.37 17.90 -2.93
N GLN A 22 -2.32 18.82 -2.74
CA GLN A 22 -2.12 20.05 -1.96
C GLN A 22 -1.73 19.76 -0.52
N GLU A 23 -2.37 18.77 0.12
CA GLU A 23 -2.02 18.35 1.48
C GLU A 23 -0.61 17.74 1.57
N ILE A 24 -0.21 16.93 0.59
CA ILE A 24 1.14 16.37 0.51
C ILE A 24 2.18 17.49 0.31
N GLU A 25 1.92 18.42 -0.59
CA GLU A 25 2.81 19.58 -0.84
C GLU A 25 2.93 20.47 0.40
N ALA A 26 1.84 20.68 1.13
CA ALA A 26 1.86 21.42 2.40
C ALA A 26 2.75 20.72 3.45
N CYS A 27 2.67 19.38 3.58
CA CYS A 27 3.57 18.61 4.44
C CYS A 27 5.03 18.77 4.00
N ALA A 28 5.29 18.84 2.69
CA ALA A 28 6.63 18.92 2.13
C ALA A 28 7.23 20.33 2.10
N ALA A 29 6.53 21.36 2.57
CA ALA A 29 7.02 22.74 2.59
C ALA A 29 8.23 22.97 3.51
N GLY A 30 8.44 22.10 4.51
CA GLY A 30 9.59 22.16 5.45
C GLY A 30 10.91 21.68 4.81
N PRO A 31 12.04 21.73 5.54
CA PRO A 31 13.35 21.33 5.01
C PRO A 31 13.58 19.80 4.97
N TRP A 32 12.75 19.02 5.63
CA TRP A 32 12.95 17.59 5.83
C TRP A 32 12.26 16.74 4.77
N ARG A 33 12.77 15.53 4.54
CA ARG A 33 12.07 14.50 3.76
C ARG A 33 10.79 14.12 4.48
N VAL A 34 9.68 14.04 3.74
CA VAL A 34 8.38 13.64 4.26
C VAL A 34 8.01 12.24 3.80
N LEU A 35 7.36 11.49 4.69
CA LEU A 35 6.92 10.13 4.47
C LEU A 35 5.40 10.07 4.48
N ILE A 36 4.83 9.69 3.34
CA ILE A 36 3.38 9.62 3.15
C ILE A 36 2.98 8.16 3.04
N ALA A 37 2.13 7.67 3.94
CA ALA A 37 1.57 6.33 3.84
C ALA A 37 0.40 6.30 2.85
N ILE A 38 0.47 5.42 1.85
CA ILE A 38 -0.63 5.08 0.94
C ILE A 38 -1.06 3.65 1.28
N ALA A 39 -2.02 3.55 2.18
CA ALA A 39 -2.50 2.29 2.73
C ALA A 39 -3.80 1.82 2.10
N GLY A 40 -4.06 0.54 2.14
CA GLY A 40 -5.31 -0.05 1.68
C GLY A 40 -5.19 -1.57 1.50
N PRO A 41 -6.29 -2.30 1.47
CA PRO A 41 -6.26 -3.74 1.31
C PRO A 41 -5.73 -4.18 -0.08
N PRO A 42 -5.41 -5.46 -0.26
CA PRO A 42 -5.13 -6.01 -1.59
C PRO A 42 -6.23 -5.65 -2.58
N GLY A 43 -5.88 -5.34 -3.82
CA GLY A 43 -6.86 -4.97 -4.86
C GLY A 43 -7.43 -3.55 -4.78
N SER A 44 -7.08 -2.74 -3.76
CA SER A 44 -7.63 -1.39 -3.59
C SER A 44 -7.14 -0.36 -4.61
N GLY A 45 -6.01 -0.62 -5.32
CA GLY A 45 -5.46 0.31 -6.31
C GLY A 45 -4.42 1.29 -5.74
N LYS A 46 -3.90 1.04 -4.53
CA LYS A 46 -2.89 1.91 -3.88
C LYS A 46 -1.62 2.14 -4.70
N SER A 47 -1.08 1.10 -5.35
CA SER A 47 0.12 1.24 -6.21
C SER A 47 -0.15 2.15 -7.41
N THR A 48 -1.34 2.05 -8.02
CA THR A 48 -1.78 2.95 -9.09
C THR A 48 -1.91 4.38 -8.58
N LEU A 49 -2.47 4.59 -7.40
CA LEU A 49 -2.57 5.90 -6.78
C LEU A 49 -1.18 6.47 -6.49
N ALA A 50 -0.30 5.69 -5.85
CA ALA A 50 1.05 6.13 -5.53
C ALA A 50 1.85 6.55 -6.79
N ALA A 51 1.76 5.78 -7.88
CA ALA A 51 2.39 6.12 -9.15
C ALA A 51 1.82 7.43 -9.76
N LYS A 52 0.50 7.62 -9.73
CA LYS A 52 -0.14 8.86 -10.19
C LYS A 52 0.28 10.06 -9.34
N LEU A 53 0.34 9.91 -8.02
CA LEU A 53 0.81 10.96 -7.11
C LEU A 53 2.27 11.32 -7.39
N ALA A 54 3.16 10.33 -7.51
CA ALA A 54 4.57 10.57 -7.82
C ALA A 54 4.74 11.34 -9.13
N THR A 55 4.00 10.96 -10.18
CA THR A 55 4.02 11.67 -11.46
C THR A 55 3.59 13.13 -11.33
N ARG A 56 2.55 13.41 -10.53
CA ARG A 56 2.02 14.79 -10.35
C ARG A 56 2.89 15.64 -9.43
N LEU A 57 3.51 15.03 -8.41
CA LEU A 57 4.42 15.70 -7.47
C LEU A 57 5.81 15.97 -8.08
N GLY A 58 6.13 15.31 -9.21
CA GLY A 58 7.36 15.54 -9.96
C GLY A 58 8.58 14.78 -9.43
N PRO A 59 9.78 15.15 -9.89
CA PRO A 59 11.01 14.37 -9.73
C PRO A 59 11.51 14.24 -8.28
N SER A 60 11.03 15.10 -7.38
CA SER A 60 11.38 15.02 -5.96
C SER A 60 10.53 14.02 -5.17
N ALA A 61 9.59 13.34 -5.83
CA ALA A 61 8.75 12.32 -5.22
C ALA A 61 9.14 10.92 -5.71
N ALA A 62 9.22 9.96 -4.80
CA ALA A 62 9.47 8.56 -5.12
C ALA A 62 8.44 7.65 -4.45
N VAL A 63 8.14 6.51 -5.09
CA VAL A 63 7.31 5.45 -4.51
C VAL A 63 8.21 4.38 -3.92
N MET A 64 7.92 3.97 -2.68
CA MET A 64 8.56 2.84 -2.02
C MET A 64 7.51 1.79 -1.65
N PRO A 65 7.39 0.70 -2.41
CA PRO A 65 6.43 -0.35 -2.13
C PRO A 65 6.90 -1.28 -1.00
N MET A 66 5.95 -1.73 -0.17
CA MET A 66 6.17 -2.72 0.86
C MET A 66 6.48 -4.12 0.29
N ASP A 67 6.04 -4.39 -0.94
CA ASP A 67 6.11 -5.72 -1.55
C ASP A 67 7.53 -6.29 -1.64
N GLY A 68 8.56 -5.44 -1.69
CA GLY A 68 9.96 -5.88 -1.65
C GLY A 68 10.37 -6.63 -0.37
N PHE A 69 9.54 -6.59 0.65
CA PHE A 69 9.79 -7.26 1.94
C PHE A 69 9.05 -8.60 2.07
N HIS A 70 8.50 -9.15 0.99
CA HIS A 70 8.04 -10.55 1.01
C HIS A 70 9.18 -11.50 1.40
N LEU A 71 8.88 -12.46 2.27
CA LEU A 71 9.79 -13.57 2.53
C LEU A 71 9.88 -14.46 1.29
N ASP A 72 11.07 -15.01 1.05
CA ASP A 72 11.29 -15.92 -0.08
C ASP A 72 10.45 -17.19 0.05
N ASN A 73 10.09 -17.78 -1.10
CA ASN A 73 9.26 -18.98 -1.15
C ASN A 73 9.85 -20.14 -0.36
N GLU A 74 11.16 -20.37 -0.45
CA GLU A 74 11.86 -21.41 0.29
C GLU A 74 11.68 -21.23 1.82
N ARG A 75 11.81 -19.98 2.31
CA ARG A 75 11.57 -19.67 3.74
C ARG A 75 10.12 -19.91 4.12
N LEU A 76 9.17 -19.50 3.27
CA LEU A 76 7.75 -19.72 3.52
C LEU A 76 7.36 -21.20 3.50
N GLU A 77 7.99 -22.01 2.67
CA GLU A 77 7.83 -23.49 2.66
C GLU A 77 8.29 -24.10 3.98
N HIS A 78 9.48 -23.75 4.44
CA HIS A 78 9.99 -24.21 5.74
C HIS A 78 9.11 -23.80 6.91
N MET A 79 8.47 -22.64 6.83
CA MET A 79 7.51 -22.14 7.83
C MET A 79 6.10 -22.74 7.67
N GLY A 80 5.82 -23.49 6.58
CA GLY A 80 4.49 -23.98 6.25
C GLY A 80 3.50 -22.88 5.85
N LEU A 81 4.00 -21.70 5.47
CA LEU A 81 3.20 -20.48 5.19
C LEU A 81 3.09 -20.12 3.71
N LEU A 82 3.64 -20.91 2.79
CA LEU A 82 3.61 -20.56 1.37
C LEU A 82 2.18 -20.36 0.84
N HIS A 83 1.22 -21.15 1.31
CA HIS A 83 -0.19 -21.00 0.94
C HIS A 83 -0.82 -19.69 1.44
N ARG A 84 -0.19 -19.03 2.43
CA ARG A 84 -0.59 -17.76 3.00
C ARG A 84 0.17 -16.56 2.42
N LYS A 85 1.05 -16.78 1.43
CA LYS A 85 1.87 -15.71 0.84
C LYS A 85 1.03 -14.48 0.50
N GLY A 86 1.46 -13.32 0.99
CA GLY A 86 0.71 -12.06 0.94
C GLY A 86 0.03 -11.69 2.26
N ALA A 87 -0.05 -12.59 3.25
CA ALA A 87 -0.51 -12.30 4.61
C ALA A 87 0.59 -11.57 5.44
N PRO A 88 0.24 -10.83 6.53
CA PRO A 88 1.21 -10.02 7.29
C PRO A 88 2.43 -10.78 7.79
N GLU A 89 2.24 -12.05 8.19
CA GLU A 89 3.28 -12.94 8.70
C GLU A 89 4.23 -13.48 7.63
N THR A 90 3.95 -13.21 6.35
CA THR A 90 4.77 -13.64 5.21
C THR A 90 5.70 -12.54 4.69
N PHE A 91 5.88 -11.49 5.50
CA PHE A 91 6.78 -10.38 5.21
C PHE A 91 7.85 -10.25 6.30
N ASP A 92 8.99 -9.68 5.94
CA ASP A 92 9.97 -9.14 6.89
C ASP A 92 9.46 -7.77 7.39
N GLY A 93 8.50 -7.81 8.31
CA GLY A 93 7.89 -6.60 8.85
C GLY A 93 8.86 -5.78 9.70
N GLU A 94 9.78 -6.43 10.44
CA GLU A 94 10.78 -5.73 11.24
C GLU A 94 11.79 -4.99 10.36
N GLY A 95 12.30 -5.65 9.31
CA GLY A 95 13.18 -5.03 8.33
C GLY A 95 12.52 -3.87 7.61
N PHE A 96 11.22 -3.98 7.29
CA PHE A 96 10.47 -2.89 6.68
C PHE A 96 10.33 -1.68 7.62
N VAL A 97 9.96 -1.89 8.87
CA VAL A 97 9.85 -0.83 9.88
C VAL A 97 11.20 -0.13 10.08
N ASP A 98 12.29 -0.88 10.14
CA ASP A 98 13.63 -0.31 10.27
C ASP A 98 13.99 0.53 9.05
N LEU A 99 13.72 0.05 7.84
CA LEU A 99 13.94 0.82 6.62
C LEU A 99 13.17 2.16 6.65
N VAL A 100 11.89 2.14 7.02
CA VAL A 100 11.07 3.37 7.10
C VAL A 100 11.64 4.35 8.13
N ARG A 101 12.16 3.86 9.26
CA ARG A 101 12.86 4.71 10.25
C ARG A 101 14.13 5.37 9.66
N ARG A 102 14.88 4.63 8.87
CA ARG A 102 16.12 5.10 8.22
C ARG A 102 15.86 6.16 7.18
N LEU A 103 14.73 6.14 6.47
CA LEU A 103 14.35 7.15 5.48
C LEU A 103 14.38 8.59 6.02
N ARG A 104 14.19 8.77 7.32
CA ARG A 104 14.27 10.08 7.99
C ARG A 104 15.70 10.58 8.22
N LYS A 105 16.66 9.68 8.26
CA LYS A 105 18.03 9.97 8.70
C LYS A 105 19.05 9.90 7.57
N GLU A 106 18.81 9.01 6.62
CA GLU A 106 19.75 8.73 5.54
C GLU A 106 19.36 9.48 4.26
N GLN A 107 20.33 10.12 3.64
CA GLN A 107 20.11 10.88 2.41
C GLN A 107 19.86 9.94 1.22
N VAL A 108 20.68 8.89 1.14
CA VAL A 108 20.59 7.87 0.08
C VAL A 108 20.34 6.52 0.74
N ILE A 109 19.34 5.79 0.28
CA ILE A 109 18.99 4.48 0.83
C ILE A 109 18.49 3.56 -0.27
N SER A 110 19.11 2.39 -0.41
CA SER A 110 18.59 1.31 -1.27
C SER A 110 17.54 0.50 -0.51
N TYR A 111 16.60 -0.07 -1.24
CA TYR A 111 15.54 -0.91 -0.69
C TYR A 111 15.22 -2.06 -1.63
N PRO A 112 14.74 -3.21 -1.10
CA PRO A 112 14.33 -4.33 -1.93
C PRO A 112 13.05 -4.03 -2.69
N THR A 113 12.94 -4.54 -3.92
CA THR A 113 11.72 -4.56 -4.73
C THR A 113 11.24 -5.98 -4.95
N PHE A 114 10.03 -6.14 -5.47
CA PHE A 114 9.45 -7.46 -5.74
C PHE A 114 9.24 -7.66 -7.23
N ASP A 115 9.90 -8.67 -7.78
CA ASP A 115 9.67 -9.12 -9.14
C ASP A 115 8.47 -10.09 -9.15
N ARG A 116 7.35 -9.62 -9.73
CA ARG A 116 6.09 -10.37 -9.76
C ARG A 116 6.12 -11.54 -10.74
N GLU A 117 6.90 -11.47 -11.81
CA GLU A 117 7.03 -12.55 -12.78
C GLU A 117 7.90 -13.68 -12.23
N ALA A 118 9.01 -13.32 -11.60
CA ALA A 118 9.89 -14.28 -10.96
C ALA A 118 9.42 -14.71 -9.57
N ASP A 119 8.36 -14.09 -9.03
CA ASP A 119 7.81 -14.29 -7.67
C ASP A 119 8.86 -14.24 -6.57
N LYS A 120 9.79 -13.27 -6.65
CA LYS A 120 10.92 -13.13 -5.72
C LYS A 120 11.27 -11.68 -5.39
N THR A 121 11.88 -11.51 -4.24
CA THR A 121 12.49 -10.25 -3.82
C THR A 121 13.79 -10.00 -4.59
N VAL A 122 13.98 -8.76 -5.04
CA VAL A 122 15.22 -8.26 -5.66
C VAL A 122 15.88 -7.34 -4.64
N PRO A 123 16.98 -7.77 -3.99
CA PRO A 123 17.73 -6.93 -3.06
C PRO A 123 18.20 -5.65 -3.76
N GLU A 124 18.11 -4.51 -3.08
CA GLU A 124 18.56 -3.21 -3.60
C GLU A 124 17.95 -2.83 -4.96
N GLY A 125 16.76 -3.37 -5.27
CA GLY A 125 16.06 -3.11 -6.55
C GLY A 125 15.55 -1.69 -6.70
N GLY A 126 15.48 -0.90 -5.61
CA GLY A 126 15.07 0.50 -5.61
C GLY A 126 16.04 1.39 -4.85
N LEU A 127 15.99 2.70 -5.14
CA LEU A 127 16.84 3.71 -4.53
C LEU A 127 16.03 4.97 -4.20
N ILE A 128 16.16 5.46 -2.97
CA ILE A 128 15.74 6.80 -2.57
C ILE A 128 17.00 7.67 -2.56
N SER A 129 17.04 8.68 -3.41
CA SER A 129 18.20 9.59 -3.54
C SER A 129 18.12 10.75 -2.56
N GLU A 130 19.22 11.51 -2.46
CA GLU A 130 19.28 12.73 -1.66
C GLU A 130 18.30 13.82 -2.11
N ASP A 131 17.99 13.86 -3.42
CA ASP A 131 17.02 14.81 -4.00
C ASP A 131 15.56 14.42 -3.73
N THR A 132 15.32 13.21 -3.21
CA THR A 132 13.97 12.75 -2.92
C THR A 132 13.42 13.42 -1.66
N LYS A 133 12.47 14.31 -1.86
CA LYS A 133 11.80 15.08 -0.81
C LYS A 133 10.57 14.38 -0.25
N ILE A 134 9.81 13.71 -1.11
CA ILE A 134 8.56 13.05 -0.77
C ILE A 134 8.69 11.55 -1.05
N VAL A 135 8.53 10.72 -0.02
CA VAL A 135 8.48 9.26 -0.19
C VAL A 135 7.05 8.79 0.05
N LEU A 136 6.44 8.29 -1.03
CA LEU A 136 5.13 7.66 -1.01
C LEU A 136 5.35 6.17 -0.67
N VAL A 137 5.22 5.84 0.60
CA VAL A 137 5.31 4.45 1.08
C VAL A 137 3.96 3.79 0.85
N GLU A 138 3.92 2.73 0.02
CA GLU A 138 2.67 2.04 -0.27
C GLU A 138 2.67 0.59 0.23
N GLY A 139 1.53 0.17 0.77
CA GLY A 139 1.41 -1.21 1.26
C GLY A 139 0.09 -1.52 1.95
N ASN A 140 -0.15 -2.83 2.13
CA ASN A 140 -1.37 -3.32 2.76
C ASN A 140 -1.38 -3.07 4.28
N TYR A 141 -0.21 -3.16 4.94
CA TYR A 141 -0.10 -3.32 6.39
C TYR A 141 0.41 -2.08 7.12
N LEU A 142 0.53 -0.93 6.43
CA LEU A 142 1.12 0.31 6.96
C LEU A 142 0.37 0.88 8.17
N LEU A 143 -0.91 0.55 8.33
CA LEU A 143 -1.78 1.06 9.39
C LEU A 143 -2.24 -0.02 10.38
N LEU A 144 -1.70 -1.23 10.33
CA LEU A 144 -2.08 -2.27 11.27
C LEU A 144 -1.74 -1.89 12.72
N LYS A 145 -2.59 -2.36 13.65
CA LYS A 145 -2.43 -2.13 15.10
C LYS A 145 -1.53 -3.17 15.77
N ILE A 146 -1.08 -4.17 15.03
CA ILE A 146 -0.29 -5.29 15.55
C ILE A 146 1.20 -5.11 15.25
N PRO A 147 2.11 -5.54 16.15
CA PRO A 147 3.54 -5.56 15.91
C PRO A 147 3.92 -6.49 14.72
N PRO A 148 4.99 -6.17 13.97
CA PRO A 148 5.81 -4.95 14.08
C PRO A 148 5.17 -3.74 13.37
N TRP A 149 4.11 -3.96 12.59
CA TRP A 149 3.44 -2.96 11.74
C TRP A 149 2.92 -1.75 12.53
N ALA A 150 2.54 -1.97 13.79
CA ALA A 150 2.03 -0.91 14.68
C ALA A 150 3.02 0.24 14.86
N ASP A 151 4.31 -0.02 14.70
CA ASP A 151 5.38 0.96 14.85
C ASP A 151 5.52 1.91 13.65
N LEU A 152 4.85 1.62 12.54
CA LEU A 152 4.92 2.44 11.31
C LEU A 152 4.16 3.76 11.43
N ALA A 153 2.97 3.73 12.03
CA ALA A 153 2.06 4.87 11.99
C ALA A 153 2.67 6.18 12.53
N PRO A 154 3.48 6.19 13.62
CA PRO A 154 4.12 7.42 14.09
C PRO A 154 5.28 7.91 13.20
N LEU A 155 5.70 7.10 12.22
CA LEU A 155 6.79 7.45 11.30
C LEU A 155 6.30 8.27 10.11
N PHE A 156 5.00 8.25 9.80
CA PHE A 156 4.41 8.95 8.67
C PHE A 156 3.96 10.36 9.04
N ASP A 157 4.22 11.32 8.16
CA ASP A 157 3.73 12.70 8.27
C ASP A 157 2.26 12.80 7.87
N LEU A 158 1.86 11.97 6.92
CA LEU A 158 0.49 11.90 6.43
C LEU A 158 0.12 10.44 6.14
N LYS A 159 -1.07 10.05 6.54
CA LYS A 159 -1.61 8.70 6.33
C LYS A 159 -2.87 8.78 5.49
N VAL A 160 -2.82 8.18 4.31
CA VAL A 160 -3.92 8.09 3.35
C VAL A 160 -4.36 6.63 3.24
N ARG A 161 -5.65 6.39 3.40
CA ARG A 161 -6.24 5.07 3.21
C ARG A 161 -7.14 5.07 1.98
N LEU A 162 -6.97 4.08 1.11
CA LEU A 162 -7.92 3.78 0.06
C LEU A 162 -9.03 2.90 0.63
N GLN A 163 -10.27 3.33 0.42
CA GLN A 163 -11.46 2.56 0.73
C GLN A 163 -12.17 2.21 -0.57
N VAL A 164 -12.42 0.94 -0.78
CA VAL A 164 -13.08 0.37 -1.96
C VAL A 164 -14.15 -0.59 -1.47
N ASP A 165 -15.24 -0.67 -2.21
CA ASP A 165 -16.31 -1.64 -1.95
C ASP A 165 -15.76 -3.07 -2.02
N LEU A 166 -16.19 -3.94 -1.09
CA LEU A 166 -15.69 -5.31 -0.99
C LEU A 166 -16.01 -6.15 -2.23
N ASP A 167 -17.18 -5.96 -2.85
CA ASP A 167 -17.56 -6.68 -4.06
C ASP A 167 -16.65 -6.27 -5.23
N GLU A 168 -16.30 -4.99 -5.30
CA GLU A 168 -15.34 -4.47 -6.29
C GLU A 168 -13.92 -5.02 -6.04
N ILE A 169 -13.48 -5.10 -4.79
CA ILE A 169 -12.19 -5.72 -4.43
C ILE A 169 -12.18 -7.19 -4.83
N GLU A 170 -13.24 -7.96 -4.51
CA GLU A 170 -13.35 -9.37 -4.89
C GLU A 170 -13.22 -9.52 -6.41
N ALA A 171 -13.99 -8.72 -7.17
CA ALA A 171 -13.94 -8.78 -8.63
C ALA A 171 -12.54 -8.50 -9.18
N ARG A 172 -11.85 -7.48 -8.64
CA ARG A 172 -10.47 -7.14 -9.04
C ARG A 172 -9.45 -8.23 -8.70
N LEU A 173 -9.61 -8.86 -7.55
CA LEU A 173 -8.73 -9.96 -7.12
C LEU A 173 -8.91 -11.20 -7.99
N ILE A 174 -10.15 -11.55 -8.33
CA ILE A 174 -10.43 -12.65 -9.26
C ILE A 174 -9.85 -12.34 -10.64
N ALA A 175 -10.10 -11.14 -11.19
CA ALA A 175 -9.57 -10.72 -12.48
C ALA A 175 -8.04 -10.81 -12.52
N ARG A 176 -7.35 -10.37 -11.46
CA ARG A 176 -5.89 -10.49 -11.34
C ARG A 176 -5.40 -11.93 -11.49
N TRP A 177 -6.07 -12.90 -10.85
CA TRP A 177 -5.68 -14.31 -10.96
C TRP A 177 -5.98 -14.92 -12.31
N LEU A 178 -7.04 -14.45 -13.00
CA LEU A 178 -7.31 -14.80 -14.40
C LEU A 178 -6.19 -14.27 -15.32
N ASP A 179 -5.75 -13.03 -15.12
CA ASP A 179 -4.65 -12.42 -15.88
C ASP A 179 -3.31 -13.14 -15.63
N HIS A 180 -3.13 -13.73 -14.46
CA HIS A 180 -2.00 -14.64 -14.15
C HIS A 180 -2.16 -16.04 -14.71
N GLY A 181 -3.20 -16.32 -15.50
CA GLY A 181 -3.39 -17.57 -16.23
C GLY A 181 -4.08 -18.68 -15.45
N LEU A 182 -4.67 -18.41 -14.28
CA LEU A 182 -5.48 -19.40 -13.57
C LEU A 182 -6.83 -19.57 -14.26
N GLY A 183 -7.36 -20.80 -14.22
CA GLY A 183 -8.74 -21.05 -14.62
C GLY A 183 -9.77 -20.35 -13.72
N PRO A 184 -11.00 -20.10 -14.17
CA PRO A 184 -11.99 -19.32 -13.42
C PRO A 184 -12.27 -19.84 -12.00
N GLN A 185 -12.31 -21.17 -11.82
CA GLN A 185 -12.55 -21.78 -10.52
C GLN A 185 -11.35 -21.58 -9.58
N ASP A 186 -10.14 -21.78 -10.08
CA ASP A 186 -8.92 -21.64 -9.30
C ASP A 186 -8.65 -20.18 -8.95
N ALA A 187 -8.87 -19.26 -9.90
CA ALA A 187 -8.79 -17.82 -9.69
C ALA A 187 -9.71 -17.36 -8.55
N ARG A 188 -10.98 -17.81 -8.58
CA ARG A 188 -11.94 -17.50 -7.52
C ARG A 188 -11.54 -18.14 -6.20
N SER A 189 -11.14 -19.40 -6.20
CA SER A 189 -10.69 -20.11 -4.99
C SER A 189 -9.49 -19.40 -4.35
N ARG A 190 -8.52 -18.98 -5.15
CA ARG A 190 -7.34 -18.26 -4.68
C ARG A 190 -7.70 -16.87 -4.10
N ALA A 191 -8.50 -16.11 -4.82
CA ALA A 191 -8.95 -14.79 -4.37
C ALA A 191 -9.71 -14.86 -3.04
N LEU A 192 -10.66 -15.78 -2.91
CA LEU A 192 -11.46 -15.91 -1.69
C LEU A 192 -10.72 -16.59 -0.53
N GLY A 193 -9.87 -17.58 -0.83
CA GLY A 193 -9.20 -18.40 0.19
C GLY A 193 -8.01 -17.72 0.88
N ASN A 194 -7.41 -16.70 0.27
CA ASN A 194 -6.30 -15.96 0.86
C ASN A 194 -6.44 -14.44 0.75
N ASP A 195 -6.66 -13.91 -0.45
CA ASP A 195 -6.62 -12.46 -0.66
C ASP A 195 -7.75 -11.75 0.09
N MET A 196 -8.98 -12.25 0.01
CA MET A 196 -10.12 -11.66 0.74
C MET A 196 -9.99 -11.82 2.25
N LEU A 197 -9.36 -12.89 2.74
CA LEU A 197 -9.04 -13.00 4.18
C LEU A 197 -8.11 -11.86 4.62
N ASN A 198 -7.10 -11.52 3.80
CA ASN A 198 -6.21 -10.40 4.08
C ASN A 198 -6.93 -9.05 3.95
N VAL A 199 -7.91 -8.92 3.02
CA VAL A 199 -8.75 -7.71 2.92
C VAL A 199 -9.51 -7.50 4.23
N HIS A 200 -10.27 -8.50 4.71
CA HIS A 200 -11.00 -8.41 5.97
C HIS A 200 -10.08 -8.14 7.16
N PHE A 201 -8.94 -8.82 7.20
CA PHE A 201 -7.96 -8.61 8.26
C PHE A 201 -7.47 -7.16 8.31
N VAL A 202 -7.16 -6.54 7.16
CA VAL A 202 -6.72 -5.14 7.07
C VAL A 202 -7.85 -4.20 7.50
N GLU A 203 -9.10 -4.46 7.06
CA GLU A 203 -10.25 -3.63 7.42
C GLU A 203 -10.48 -3.60 8.94
N GLU A 204 -10.41 -4.74 9.60
CA GLU A 204 -10.70 -4.89 11.03
C GLU A 204 -9.55 -4.41 11.93
N ASN A 205 -8.30 -4.56 11.47
CA ASN A 205 -7.13 -4.38 12.31
C ASN A 205 -6.32 -3.11 12.02
N SER A 206 -6.75 -2.26 11.09
CA SER A 206 -6.08 -0.99 10.83
C SER A 206 -6.57 0.12 11.75
N ARG A 207 -5.66 1.05 12.06
CA ARG A 207 -5.99 2.30 12.74
C ARG A 207 -6.52 3.34 11.75
N ALA A 208 -7.08 4.42 12.28
CA ALA A 208 -7.51 5.55 11.48
C ALA A 208 -6.34 6.17 10.70
N SER A 209 -6.65 6.72 9.54
CA SER A 209 -5.80 7.55 8.70
C SER A 209 -6.18 9.01 8.83
N ASP A 210 -5.33 9.92 8.33
CA ASP A 210 -5.66 11.34 8.28
C ASP A 210 -6.68 11.61 7.17
N PHE A 211 -6.54 10.90 6.05
CA PHE A 211 -7.46 10.98 4.91
C PHE A 211 -7.93 9.60 4.45
N VAL A 212 -9.18 9.53 4.04
CA VAL A 212 -9.78 8.38 3.35
C VAL A 212 -10.14 8.80 1.95
N LEU A 213 -9.57 8.14 0.95
CA LEU A 213 -9.92 8.29 -0.46
C LEU A 213 -10.86 7.15 -0.85
N CYS A 214 -12.13 7.47 -1.07
CA CYS A 214 -13.13 6.50 -1.52
C CYS A 214 -13.07 6.37 -3.05
N THR A 215 -12.81 5.18 -3.56
CA THR A 215 -12.99 4.90 -4.98
C THR A 215 -14.45 4.48 -5.22
N VAL A 216 -15.31 5.45 -5.47
CA VAL A 216 -16.63 5.16 -6.04
C VAL A 216 -16.43 4.91 -7.53
N ASN A 217 -17.20 4.00 -8.13
CA ASN A 217 -17.22 3.69 -9.56
C ASN A 217 -17.56 4.91 -10.44
N ASN A 218 -16.88 6.02 -10.34
CA ASN A 218 -16.93 7.19 -11.24
C ASN A 218 -16.10 8.38 -10.70
N ILE A 219 -14.88 8.18 -10.21
CA ILE A 219 -13.95 9.29 -10.34
C ILE A 219 -13.45 9.23 -11.79
N ARG A 220 -14.27 9.72 -12.71
CA ARG A 220 -13.74 10.23 -13.97
C ARG A 220 -12.77 11.32 -13.56
N CYS A 221 -11.46 11.04 -13.70
CA CYS A 221 -10.52 12.11 -13.91
C CYS A 221 -11.04 12.86 -15.15
N THR A 222 -11.86 13.85 -14.97
CA THR A 222 -12.05 14.85 -15.98
C THR A 222 -10.69 15.53 -16.07
N ASP A 223 -9.92 15.12 -17.07
CA ASP A 223 -8.89 15.94 -17.66
C ASP A 223 -9.60 17.21 -18.11
N ALA A 224 -9.56 18.21 -17.30
CA ALA A 224 -9.92 19.56 -17.67
C ALA A 224 -8.62 20.37 -17.59
N ASP A 225 -8.16 20.76 -18.77
CA ASP A 225 -7.11 21.66 -19.19
C ASP A 225 -6.47 22.55 -18.13
#